data_97fc193e4b3eb7c766c32e79613a0911
#
_entry.id   97fc193e4b3eb7c766c32e79613a0911
#
_cell.length_a   1.000
_cell.length_b   1.000
_cell.length_c   1.000
_cell.angle_alpha   90.00
_cell.angle_beta   90.00
_cell.angle_gamma   90.00
#
_symmetry.space_group_name_H-M   'P 1'
#
loop_
_entity.id
_entity.type
_entity.pdbx_description
1 polymer ?
#
loop_
_entity_poly.entity_id
_entity_poly.type
_entity_poly.pdbx_seq_one_letter_code
_entity_poly.pdbx_strand_id
1 'polypeptide(L)'
;MTITIAMAGKGGTGKTSLASLIIRYLLRHNAVPILAVDADANANLAWSLGLTVKQTIGSVLADFNDVKMGIPPGMTKEAYLNLKLNGAVVESKNVDLLTMGRGEGAGCYCFPNNVLKEFIDKLAVNYRFLVMDNEAGLEHLSRRTTENVDELIIVSNHSVKGVRTIGNILDLIKELKLNVKRQSIVINQAPGPLDPMIVAGLEELGVGADAVIPMDSLIADYDLQQKPLTELPDTSPAVRAVDGLMEKLLATRRADRERG
;
A
#
# COMPACT_ATOMS: atom_id res chain seq x y z
N MET A 1 17.39 2.69 7.11
CA MET A 1 16.36 3.62 6.58
C MET A 1 15.33 2.77 5.83
N THR A 2 14.09 2.87 6.22
CA THR A 2 12.96 2.12 5.66
C THR A 2 12.66 2.59 4.24
N ILE A 3 12.28 1.68 3.37
CA ILE A 3 11.86 1.98 2.00
C ILE A 3 10.33 1.93 1.96
N THR A 4 9.70 3.07 1.66
CA THR A 4 8.25 3.18 1.57
C THR A 4 7.78 3.05 0.13
N ILE A 5 6.96 2.03 -0.13
CA ILE A 5 6.29 1.77 -1.41
C ILE A 5 4.80 1.91 -1.18
N ALA A 6 4.14 2.82 -1.88
CA ALA A 6 2.72 3.07 -1.74
C ALA A 6 1.98 2.85 -3.08
N MET A 7 0.77 2.29 -3.02
CA MET A 7 -0.10 2.10 -4.18
C MET A 7 -1.08 3.26 -4.30
N ALA A 8 -1.28 3.74 -5.51
CA ALA A 8 -2.34 4.69 -5.84
C ALA A 8 -3.10 4.21 -7.07
N GLY A 9 -4.36 4.59 -7.21
CA GLY A 9 -5.17 4.21 -8.37
C GLY A 9 -6.64 4.09 -8.01
N LYS A 10 -7.47 3.97 -9.04
CA LYS A 10 -8.91 3.82 -8.89
C LYS A 10 -9.28 2.49 -8.21
N GLY A 11 -10.47 2.41 -7.59
CA GLY A 11 -11.03 1.15 -7.12
C GLY A 11 -11.11 0.10 -8.24
N GLY A 12 -10.77 -1.15 -7.92
CA GLY A 12 -10.81 -2.27 -8.88
C GLY A 12 -9.63 -2.38 -9.85
N THR A 13 -8.60 -1.54 -9.74
CA THR A 13 -7.39 -1.64 -10.59
C THR A 13 -6.39 -2.71 -10.13
N GLY A 14 -6.65 -3.41 -9.03
CA GLY A 14 -5.79 -4.48 -8.52
C GLY A 14 -4.62 -4.00 -7.65
N LYS A 15 -4.75 -2.87 -6.97
CA LYS A 15 -3.74 -2.35 -6.02
C LYS A 15 -3.37 -3.37 -4.95
N THR A 16 -4.35 -3.97 -4.30
CA THR A 16 -4.18 -4.99 -3.25
C THR A 16 -3.43 -6.22 -3.77
N SER A 17 -3.80 -6.71 -4.96
CA SER A 17 -3.10 -7.83 -5.58
C SER A 17 -1.65 -7.46 -5.90
N LEU A 18 -1.42 -6.26 -6.43
CA LEU A 18 -0.07 -5.78 -6.71
C LEU A 18 0.75 -5.61 -5.44
N ALA A 19 0.19 -5.03 -4.37
CA ALA A 19 0.86 -4.93 -3.07
C ALA A 19 1.26 -6.31 -2.53
N SER A 20 0.36 -7.30 -2.63
CA SER A 20 0.64 -8.68 -2.21
C SER A 20 1.76 -9.33 -3.05
N LEU A 21 1.79 -9.10 -4.36
CA LEU A 21 2.86 -9.62 -5.23
C LEU A 21 4.20 -8.92 -4.98
N ILE A 22 4.21 -7.63 -4.67
CA ILE A 22 5.42 -6.92 -4.23
C ILE A 22 5.93 -7.50 -2.91
N ILE A 23 5.05 -7.73 -1.93
CA ILE A 23 5.42 -8.37 -0.66
C ILE A 23 5.98 -9.78 -0.92
N ARG A 24 5.34 -10.56 -1.82
CA ARG A 24 5.85 -11.86 -2.26
C ARG A 24 7.29 -11.75 -2.81
N TYR A 25 7.55 -10.81 -3.71
CA TYR A 25 8.89 -10.56 -4.24
C TYR A 25 9.90 -10.29 -3.13
N LEU A 26 9.56 -9.38 -2.20
CA LEU A 26 10.43 -9.02 -1.08
C LEU A 26 10.73 -10.22 -0.17
N LEU A 27 9.73 -11.05 0.11
CA LEU A 27 9.89 -12.29 0.89
C LEU A 27 10.82 -13.28 0.19
N ARG A 28 10.63 -13.52 -1.10
CA ARG A 28 11.46 -14.45 -1.91
C ARG A 28 12.91 -14.02 -1.98
N HIS A 29 13.17 -12.72 -1.95
CA HIS A 29 14.53 -12.15 -1.99
C HIS A 29 15.11 -11.85 -0.60
N ASN A 30 14.49 -12.38 0.47
CA ASN A 30 14.92 -12.15 1.86
C ASN A 30 15.10 -10.65 2.20
N ALA A 31 14.25 -9.82 1.62
CA ALA A 31 14.22 -8.36 1.81
C ALA A 31 13.30 -7.99 2.99
N VAL A 32 13.57 -8.54 4.15
CA VAL A 32 12.77 -8.46 5.37
C VAL A 32 13.49 -7.68 6.47
N PRO A 33 12.82 -7.25 7.56
CA PRO A 33 11.38 -7.34 7.82
C PRO A 33 10.55 -6.35 7.01
N ILE A 34 9.26 -6.67 6.81
CA ILE A 34 8.29 -5.88 6.03
C ILE A 34 7.14 -5.46 6.93
N LEU A 35 6.76 -4.18 6.90
CA LEU A 35 5.49 -3.71 7.43
C LEU A 35 4.53 -3.50 6.26
N ALA A 36 3.44 -4.26 6.23
CA ALA A 36 2.32 -4.04 5.34
C ALA A 36 1.29 -3.15 6.02
N VAL A 37 0.79 -2.14 5.32
CA VAL A 37 -0.28 -1.27 5.82
C VAL A 37 -1.44 -1.34 4.83
N ASP A 38 -2.56 -1.87 5.31
CA ASP A 38 -3.82 -1.88 4.59
C ASP A 38 -4.61 -0.63 4.97
N ALA A 39 -4.59 0.36 4.09
CA ALA A 39 -5.28 1.63 4.28
C ALA A 39 -6.66 1.66 3.57
N ASP A 40 -7.13 0.54 3.02
CA ASP A 40 -8.47 0.39 2.46
C ASP A 40 -9.47 0.03 3.58
N ALA A 41 -10.62 0.68 3.57
CA ALA A 41 -11.70 0.40 4.51
C ALA A 41 -12.23 -1.05 4.42
N ASN A 42 -12.05 -1.71 3.28
CA ASN A 42 -12.48 -3.09 3.07
C ASN A 42 -11.48 -4.14 3.59
N ALA A 43 -10.26 -3.73 3.94
CA ALA A 43 -9.25 -4.57 4.62
C ALA A 43 -8.91 -5.89 3.88
N ASN A 44 -8.72 -5.80 2.56
CA ASN A 44 -8.53 -6.98 1.70
C ASN A 44 -7.07 -7.49 1.67
N LEU A 45 -6.09 -6.67 2.09
CA LEU A 45 -4.68 -7.05 2.04
C LEU A 45 -4.38 -8.21 3.00
N ALA A 46 -4.97 -8.20 4.19
CA ALA A 46 -4.85 -9.29 5.16
C ALA A 46 -5.17 -10.65 4.54
N TRP A 47 -6.28 -10.71 3.84
CA TRP A 47 -6.76 -11.90 3.16
C TRP A 47 -5.78 -12.36 2.08
N SER A 48 -5.33 -11.42 1.24
CA SER A 48 -4.35 -11.70 0.18
C SER A 48 -2.98 -12.15 0.70
N LEU A 49 -2.66 -11.87 1.96
CA LEU A 49 -1.44 -12.31 2.64
C LEU A 49 -1.63 -13.56 3.50
N GLY A 50 -2.86 -14.08 3.64
CA GLY A 50 -3.18 -15.22 4.51
C GLY A 50 -3.08 -14.89 6.00
N LEU A 51 -3.26 -13.61 6.38
CA LEU A 51 -3.18 -13.14 7.75
C LEU A 51 -4.58 -12.90 8.32
N THR A 52 -4.75 -13.14 9.61
CA THR A 52 -6.02 -12.91 10.31
C THR A 52 -5.94 -11.66 11.16
N VAL A 53 -6.76 -10.66 10.82
CA VAL A 53 -6.89 -9.40 11.58
C VAL A 53 -7.89 -9.61 12.71
N LYS A 54 -7.46 -9.36 13.94
CA LYS A 54 -8.33 -9.40 15.13
C LYS A 54 -8.91 -8.04 15.46
N GLN A 55 -8.17 -6.98 15.21
CA GLN A 55 -8.53 -5.61 15.53
C GLN A 55 -7.98 -4.67 14.46
N THR A 56 -8.77 -3.69 14.04
CA THR A 56 -8.34 -2.66 13.09
C THR A 56 -8.05 -1.35 13.82
N ILE A 57 -7.30 -0.46 13.19
CA ILE A 57 -7.06 0.88 13.72
C ILE A 57 -8.38 1.62 13.92
N GLY A 58 -9.33 1.50 12.94
CA GLY A 58 -10.65 2.11 13.06
C GLY A 58 -11.39 1.67 14.32
N SER A 59 -11.38 0.35 14.65
CA SER A 59 -12.00 -0.15 15.87
C SER A 59 -11.28 0.35 17.13
N VAL A 60 -9.94 0.41 17.12
CA VAL A 60 -9.17 0.99 18.26
C VAL A 60 -9.54 2.44 18.49
N LEU A 61 -9.69 3.23 17.42
CA LEU A 61 -10.03 4.65 17.53
C LEU A 61 -11.48 4.85 17.98
N ALA A 62 -12.41 3.99 17.54
CA ALA A 62 -13.80 4.00 18.01
C ALA A 62 -13.86 3.68 19.52
N ASP A 63 -13.28 2.57 19.94
CA ASP A 63 -13.18 2.18 21.36
C ASP A 63 -12.55 3.29 22.22
N PHE A 64 -11.47 3.92 21.72
CA PHE A 64 -10.81 5.00 22.44
C PHE A 64 -11.72 6.22 22.65
N ASN A 65 -12.57 6.54 21.68
CA ASN A 65 -13.52 7.65 21.80
C ASN A 65 -14.63 7.35 22.82
N ASP A 66 -15.05 6.10 22.92
CA ASP A 66 -16.10 5.66 23.85
C ASP A 66 -15.57 5.52 25.29
N VAL A 67 -14.31 5.11 25.47
CA VAL A 67 -13.67 4.82 26.78
C VAL A 67 -12.95 6.03 27.37
N LYS A 68 -13.22 7.28 26.94
CA LYS A 68 -12.51 8.49 27.45
C LYS A 68 -12.45 8.62 28.98
N MET A 69 -13.34 7.95 29.71
CA MET A 69 -13.41 7.94 31.18
C MET A 69 -12.87 6.66 31.86
N GLY A 70 -12.48 5.64 31.07
CA GLY A 70 -12.04 4.34 31.57
C GLY A 70 -10.54 4.06 31.41
N ILE A 71 -9.72 5.09 31.19
CA ILE A 71 -8.26 4.93 31.09
C ILE A 71 -7.72 4.58 32.48
N PRO A 72 -6.86 3.55 32.62
CA PRO A 72 -6.29 3.15 33.90
C PRO A 72 -5.61 4.32 34.65
N PRO A 73 -5.76 4.42 35.98
CA PRO A 73 -5.10 5.46 36.77
C PRO A 73 -3.58 5.47 36.52
N GLY A 74 -3.01 6.65 36.31
CA GLY A 74 -1.58 6.81 36.04
C GLY A 74 -1.15 6.65 34.59
N MET A 75 -2.05 6.28 33.67
CA MET A 75 -1.77 6.18 32.24
C MET A 75 -2.26 7.44 31.50
N THR A 76 -1.42 8.01 30.63
CA THR A 76 -1.84 9.11 29.75
C THR A 76 -2.71 8.58 28.61
N LYS A 77 -3.55 9.46 28.01
CA LYS A 77 -4.36 9.12 26.84
C LYS A 77 -3.51 8.60 25.67
N GLU A 78 -2.36 9.24 25.47
CA GLU A 78 -1.41 8.86 24.41
C GLU A 78 -0.81 7.47 24.68
N ALA A 79 -0.35 7.20 25.92
CA ALA A 79 0.20 5.90 26.29
C ALA A 79 -0.84 4.78 26.12
N TYR A 80 -2.10 5.05 26.52
CA TYR A 80 -3.19 4.09 26.34
C TYR A 80 -3.47 3.81 24.87
N LEU A 81 -3.56 4.86 24.04
CA LEU A 81 -3.79 4.71 22.60
C LEU A 81 -2.63 3.96 21.94
N ASN A 82 -1.38 4.30 22.24
CA ASN A 82 -0.22 3.60 21.72
C ASN A 82 -0.23 2.10 22.12
N LEU A 83 -0.61 1.77 23.34
CA LEU A 83 -0.75 0.37 23.77
C LEU A 83 -1.80 -0.38 22.92
N LYS A 84 -2.95 0.25 22.67
CA LYS A 84 -4.00 -0.34 21.83
C LYS A 84 -3.58 -0.47 20.38
N LEU A 85 -2.90 0.52 19.80
CA LEU A 85 -2.36 0.49 18.45
C LEU A 85 -1.33 -0.64 18.28
N ASN A 86 -0.44 -0.84 19.25
CA ASN A 86 0.48 -1.98 19.25
C ASN A 86 -0.27 -3.32 19.23
N GLY A 87 -1.36 -3.45 19.96
CA GLY A 87 -2.21 -4.65 19.97
C GLY A 87 -2.95 -4.90 18.67
N ALA A 88 -3.07 -3.91 17.79
CA ALA A 88 -3.70 -4.03 16.48
C ALA A 88 -2.72 -4.48 15.37
N VAL A 89 -1.41 -4.48 15.64
CA VAL A 89 -0.43 -5.02 14.70
C VAL A 89 -0.54 -6.55 14.68
N VAL A 90 -0.74 -7.11 13.50
CA VAL A 90 -0.69 -8.55 13.28
C VAL A 90 0.76 -8.93 13.01
N GLU A 91 1.41 -9.52 14.00
CA GLU A 91 2.79 -9.96 13.89
C GLU A 91 2.89 -11.31 13.19
N SER A 92 3.82 -11.44 12.24
CA SER A 92 4.17 -12.70 11.62
C SER A 92 5.69 -12.82 11.43
N LYS A 93 6.19 -13.95 10.88
CA LYS A 93 7.62 -14.22 10.83
C LYS A 93 8.46 -13.16 10.08
N ASN A 94 7.93 -12.61 8.99
CA ASN A 94 8.69 -11.72 8.09
C ASN A 94 7.89 -10.51 7.62
N VAL A 95 6.57 -10.55 7.82
CA VAL A 95 5.63 -9.49 7.41
C VAL A 95 4.68 -9.23 8.57
N ASP A 96 4.73 -8.02 9.11
CA ASP A 96 3.72 -7.57 10.04
C ASP A 96 2.70 -6.73 9.29
N LEU A 97 1.44 -6.79 9.73
CA LEU A 97 0.33 -6.11 9.06
C LEU A 97 -0.38 -5.16 10.02
N LEU A 98 -0.59 -3.95 9.56
CA LEU A 98 -1.45 -2.96 10.19
C LEU A 98 -2.64 -2.68 9.28
N THR A 99 -3.84 -2.89 9.79
CA THR A 99 -5.08 -2.69 9.01
C THR A 99 -5.84 -1.49 9.53
N MET A 100 -6.09 -0.52 8.63
CA MET A 100 -6.82 0.70 9.00
C MET A 100 -8.30 0.40 9.28
N GLY A 101 -8.97 -0.35 8.42
CA GLY A 101 -10.39 -0.63 8.55
C GLY A 101 -11.27 0.63 8.40
N ARG A 102 -12.55 0.49 8.66
CA ARG A 102 -13.48 1.63 8.65
C ARG A 102 -13.30 2.48 9.89
N GLY A 103 -13.16 3.79 9.72
CA GLY A 103 -13.29 4.74 10.81
C GLY A 103 -14.76 4.90 11.16
N GLU A 104 -15.21 4.27 12.23
CA GLU A 104 -16.60 4.40 12.69
C GLU A 104 -16.71 5.50 13.75
N GLY A 105 -17.76 6.34 13.63
CA GLY A 105 -18.20 7.29 14.64
C GLY A 105 -18.16 8.78 14.24
N ALA A 106 -19.07 9.54 14.83
CA ALA A 106 -19.09 11.00 14.76
C ALA A 106 -18.15 11.58 15.81
N GLY A 107 -17.07 12.25 15.39
CA GLY A 107 -16.15 12.90 16.33
C GLY A 107 -14.95 13.57 15.65
N CYS A 108 -14.23 14.40 16.40
CA CYS A 108 -12.97 14.97 15.92
C CYS A 108 -11.85 13.94 16.10
N TYR A 109 -11.33 13.43 15.00
CA TYR A 109 -10.23 12.45 14.96
C TYR A 109 -8.83 13.11 14.89
N CYS A 110 -8.71 14.43 15.04
CA CYS A 110 -7.44 15.14 14.90
C CYS A 110 -6.36 14.59 15.84
N PHE A 111 -6.67 14.45 17.12
CA PHE A 111 -5.71 13.91 18.11
C PHE A 111 -5.39 12.43 17.84
N PRO A 112 -6.36 11.50 17.70
CA PRO A 112 -6.07 10.12 17.38
C PRO A 112 -5.30 9.93 16.07
N ASN A 113 -5.58 10.72 15.02
CA ASN A 113 -4.87 10.64 13.75
C ASN A 113 -3.39 11.08 13.87
N ASN A 114 -3.09 12.10 14.67
CA ASN A 114 -1.72 12.51 14.92
C ASN A 114 -0.93 11.42 15.66
N VAL A 115 -1.53 10.83 16.70
CA VAL A 115 -0.92 9.71 17.44
C VAL A 115 -0.70 8.50 16.51
N LEU A 116 -1.68 8.20 15.65
CA LEU A 116 -1.55 7.12 14.67
C LEU A 116 -0.40 7.36 13.69
N LYS A 117 -0.29 8.58 13.16
CA LYS A 117 0.82 8.94 12.26
C LYS A 117 2.17 8.74 12.95
N GLU A 118 2.34 9.31 14.15
CA GLU A 118 3.56 9.13 14.93
C GLU A 118 3.83 7.65 15.26
N PHE A 119 2.78 6.88 15.54
CA PHE A 119 2.88 5.44 15.78
C PHE A 119 3.41 4.72 14.53
N ILE A 120 2.85 4.97 13.34
CA ILE A 120 3.30 4.35 12.09
C ILE A 120 4.76 4.76 11.80
N ASP A 121 5.11 6.03 11.95
CA ASP A 121 6.46 6.52 11.72
C ASP A 121 7.48 5.87 12.67
N LYS A 122 7.14 5.74 13.97
CA LYS A 122 7.97 5.06 14.96
C LYS A 122 8.08 3.55 14.70
N LEU A 123 6.98 2.92 14.28
CA LEU A 123 6.95 1.50 13.97
C LEU A 123 7.79 1.19 12.73
N ALA A 124 7.63 1.98 11.69
CA ALA A 124 8.25 1.78 10.38
C ALA A 124 9.78 1.71 10.43
N VAL A 125 10.44 2.42 11.36
CA VAL A 125 11.92 2.42 11.46
C VAL A 125 12.51 1.03 11.73
N ASN A 126 11.72 0.11 12.28
CA ASN A 126 12.12 -1.26 12.57
C ASN A 126 12.04 -2.18 11.35
N TYR A 127 11.52 -1.70 10.24
CA TYR A 127 11.30 -2.48 9.03
C TYR A 127 12.21 -2.02 7.90
N ARG A 128 12.58 -2.96 7.05
CA ARG A 128 13.34 -2.67 5.84
C ARG A 128 12.45 -2.06 4.76
N PHE A 129 11.20 -2.54 4.68
CA PHE A 129 10.19 -2.04 3.74
C PHE A 129 8.88 -1.74 4.46
N LEU A 130 8.24 -0.68 4.02
CA LEU A 130 6.86 -0.33 4.32
C LEU A 130 6.08 -0.40 2.99
N VAL A 131 5.13 -1.32 2.89
CA VAL A 131 4.28 -1.48 1.70
C VAL A 131 2.86 -1.07 2.06
N MET A 132 2.33 -0.05 1.37
CA MET A 132 1.03 0.55 1.68
C MET A 132 0.04 0.30 0.56
N ASP A 133 -1.03 -0.43 0.84
CA ASP A 133 -2.19 -0.57 -0.04
C ASP A 133 -3.22 0.50 0.31
N ASN A 134 -3.30 1.54 -0.53
CA ASN A 134 -4.22 2.63 -0.28
C ASN A 134 -5.57 2.39 -0.95
N GLU A 135 -6.62 2.92 -0.35
CA GLU A 135 -7.93 3.07 -0.96
C GLU A 135 -7.84 3.92 -2.25
N ALA A 136 -8.92 4.04 -2.99
CA ALA A 136 -8.98 4.92 -4.14
C ALA A 136 -8.69 6.38 -3.74
N GLY A 137 -7.67 6.98 -4.34
CA GLY A 137 -7.21 8.34 -4.06
C GLY A 137 -5.88 8.41 -3.30
N LEU A 138 -5.47 9.64 -2.96
CA LEU A 138 -4.22 9.95 -2.22
C LEU A 138 -4.47 10.56 -0.85
N GLU A 139 -5.74 10.63 -0.41
CA GLU A 139 -6.11 11.32 0.82
C GLU A 139 -5.47 10.70 2.08
N HIS A 140 -5.31 9.39 2.07
CA HIS A 140 -4.65 8.68 3.17
C HIS A 140 -3.17 9.01 3.27
N LEU A 141 -2.47 9.16 2.13
CA LEU A 141 -1.06 9.56 2.10
C LEU A 141 -0.84 10.97 2.65
N SER A 142 -1.78 11.91 2.37
CA SER A 142 -1.63 13.30 2.79
C SER A 142 -2.01 13.57 4.24
N ARG A 143 -2.87 12.73 4.84
CA ARG A 143 -3.48 13.05 6.14
C ARG A 143 -3.22 12.05 7.26
N ARG A 144 -2.85 10.79 6.97
CA ARG A 144 -2.96 9.74 7.98
C ARG A 144 -1.77 8.78 8.12
N THR A 145 -0.92 8.60 7.10
CA THR A 145 0.00 7.45 7.12
C THR A 145 1.48 7.78 7.00
N THR A 146 1.91 8.62 6.06
CA THR A 146 3.32 9.03 5.93
C THR A 146 3.46 10.28 5.07
N GLU A 147 4.45 11.12 5.38
CA GLU A 147 4.76 12.30 4.58
C GLU A 147 5.76 11.99 3.46
N ASN A 148 6.48 10.89 3.58
CA ASN A 148 7.56 10.54 2.66
C ASN A 148 7.30 9.20 1.99
N VAL A 149 7.13 9.21 0.68
CA VAL A 149 7.00 8.01 -0.14
C VAL A 149 8.23 7.89 -1.03
N ASP A 150 8.96 6.80 -0.88
CA ASP A 150 10.14 6.56 -1.73
C ASP A 150 9.72 6.17 -3.15
N GLU A 151 8.66 5.35 -3.27
CA GLU A 151 8.13 4.89 -4.54
C GLU A 151 6.60 4.91 -4.50
N LEU A 152 5.96 5.72 -5.33
CA LEU A 152 4.52 5.70 -5.52
C LEU A 152 4.19 4.95 -6.81
N ILE A 153 3.53 3.82 -6.69
CA ILE A 153 3.10 3.01 -7.83
C ILE A 153 1.66 3.38 -8.17
N ILE A 154 1.49 4.03 -9.31
CA ILE A 154 0.17 4.43 -9.84
C ILE A 154 -0.37 3.29 -10.69
N VAL A 155 -1.38 2.61 -10.19
CA VAL A 155 -1.98 1.41 -10.80
C VAL A 155 -3.23 1.78 -11.57
N SER A 156 -3.26 1.43 -12.83
CA SER A 156 -4.41 1.62 -13.70
C SER A 156 -4.73 0.34 -14.47
N ASN A 157 -5.95 0.22 -14.96
CA ASN A 157 -6.32 -0.85 -15.89
C ASN A 157 -6.03 -0.45 -17.35
N HIS A 158 -6.05 -1.44 -18.24
CA HIS A 158 -5.83 -1.27 -19.66
C HIS A 158 -7.02 -0.56 -20.35
N SER A 159 -7.11 0.77 -20.18
CA SER A 159 -8.17 1.60 -20.77
C SER A 159 -7.79 3.08 -20.87
N VAL A 160 -8.33 3.79 -21.87
CA VAL A 160 -8.17 5.25 -22.01
C VAL A 160 -8.69 6.00 -20.77
N LYS A 161 -9.76 5.50 -20.15
CA LYS A 161 -10.26 6.06 -18.89
C LYS A 161 -9.27 5.89 -17.75
N GLY A 162 -8.52 4.79 -17.77
CA GLY A 162 -7.42 4.54 -16.86
C GLY A 162 -6.30 5.56 -17.00
N VAL A 163 -5.91 5.90 -18.24
CA VAL A 163 -4.90 6.95 -18.51
C VAL A 163 -5.32 8.30 -17.94
N ARG A 164 -6.59 8.70 -18.11
CA ARG A 164 -7.10 9.93 -17.50
C ARG A 164 -7.00 9.91 -15.97
N THR A 165 -7.24 8.75 -15.35
CA THR A 165 -7.07 8.59 -13.90
C THR A 165 -5.62 8.78 -13.47
N ILE A 166 -4.65 8.27 -14.26
CA ILE A 166 -3.22 8.50 -14.03
C ILE A 166 -2.94 10.02 -14.02
N GLY A 167 -3.40 10.76 -15.05
CA GLY A 167 -3.24 12.21 -15.13
C GLY A 167 -3.78 12.92 -13.89
N ASN A 168 -5.00 12.60 -13.46
CA ASN A 168 -5.60 13.18 -12.26
C ASN A 168 -4.78 12.90 -10.99
N ILE A 169 -4.20 11.70 -10.86
CA ILE A 169 -3.34 11.34 -9.72
C ILE A 169 -2.04 12.15 -9.76
N LEU A 170 -1.41 12.28 -10.93
CA LEU A 170 -0.19 13.08 -11.09
C LEU A 170 -0.42 14.55 -10.72
N ASP A 171 -1.56 15.11 -11.10
CA ASP A 171 -1.92 16.49 -10.75
C ASP A 171 -2.21 16.64 -9.25
N LEU A 172 -2.90 15.67 -8.65
CA LEU A 172 -3.18 15.65 -7.21
C LEU A 172 -1.90 15.56 -6.36
N ILE A 173 -0.89 14.80 -6.80
CA ILE A 173 0.44 14.75 -6.15
C ILE A 173 1.06 16.15 -6.09
N LYS A 174 0.99 16.90 -7.20
CA LYS A 174 1.53 18.27 -7.28
C LYS A 174 0.72 19.23 -6.41
N GLU A 175 -0.62 19.16 -6.50
CA GLU A 175 -1.54 20.03 -5.75
C GLU A 175 -1.36 19.85 -4.23
N LEU A 176 -1.32 18.60 -3.76
CA LEU A 176 -1.14 18.25 -2.35
C LEU A 176 0.32 18.38 -1.88
N LYS A 177 1.26 18.68 -2.77
CA LYS A 177 2.70 18.78 -2.49
C LYS A 177 3.22 17.54 -1.75
N LEU A 178 2.78 16.37 -2.15
CA LEU A 178 3.23 15.12 -1.54
C LEU A 178 4.72 14.91 -1.80
N ASN A 179 5.46 14.52 -0.76
CA ASN A 179 6.88 14.21 -0.89
C ASN A 179 7.06 12.79 -1.44
N VAL A 180 6.95 12.67 -2.75
CA VAL A 180 7.13 11.41 -3.50
C VAL A 180 8.46 11.48 -4.24
N LYS A 181 9.41 10.60 -3.89
CA LYS A 181 10.74 10.61 -4.54
C LYS A 181 10.69 10.11 -5.98
N ARG A 182 9.92 9.05 -6.22
CA ARG A 182 9.72 8.45 -7.54
C ARG A 182 8.30 8.00 -7.75
N GLN A 183 7.89 7.98 -9.00
CA GLN A 183 6.58 7.54 -9.44
C GLN A 183 6.76 6.48 -10.51
N SER A 184 6.02 5.38 -10.41
CA SER A 184 5.98 4.32 -11.41
C SER A 184 4.56 4.10 -11.89
N ILE A 185 4.38 4.02 -13.20
CA ILE A 185 3.08 3.77 -13.83
C ILE A 185 2.95 2.29 -14.15
N VAL A 186 1.94 1.65 -13.61
CA VAL A 186 1.64 0.23 -13.84
C VAL A 186 0.28 0.09 -14.50
N ILE A 187 0.27 -0.49 -15.70
CA ILE A 187 -0.97 -0.89 -16.37
C ILE A 187 -1.22 -2.35 -16.02
N ASN A 188 -2.24 -2.58 -15.21
CA ASN A 188 -2.60 -3.89 -14.68
C ASN A 188 -3.78 -4.50 -15.45
N GLN A 189 -3.93 -5.84 -15.33
CA GLN A 189 -5.00 -6.61 -15.97
C GLN A 189 -5.03 -6.41 -17.49
N ALA A 190 -3.84 -6.30 -18.11
CA ALA A 190 -3.75 -6.12 -19.55
C ALA A 190 -4.09 -7.44 -20.26
N PRO A 191 -5.03 -7.42 -21.24
CA PRO A 191 -5.38 -8.61 -22.00
C PRO A 191 -4.29 -9.01 -23.02
N GLY A 192 -3.33 -8.14 -23.26
CA GLY A 192 -2.24 -8.29 -24.23
C GLY A 192 -1.32 -7.07 -24.22
N PRO A 193 -0.60 -6.81 -25.32
CA PRO A 193 0.19 -5.60 -25.49
C PRO A 193 -0.63 -4.34 -25.27
N LEU A 194 0.02 -3.23 -24.89
CA LEU A 194 -0.67 -1.95 -24.74
C LEU A 194 -1.28 -1.49 -26.07
N ASP A 195 -2.54 -1.08 -25.99
CA ASP A 195 -3.22 -0.44 -27.12
C ASP A 195 -2.51 0.89 -27.47
N PRO A 196 -2.30 1.20 -28.78
CA PRO A 196 -1.67 2.44 -29.20
C PRO A 196 -2.31 3.71 -28.63
N MET A 197 -3.63 3.72 -28.39
CA MET A 197 -4.31 4.86 -27.76
C MET A 197 -3.91 5.04 -26.29
N ILE A 198 -3.60 3.95 -25.58
CA ILE A 198 -3.11 4.00 -24.20
C ILE A 198 -1.69 4.54 -24.20
N VAL A 199 -0.84 4.06 -25.12
CA VAL A 199 0.54 4.54 -25.26
C VAL A 199 0.55 6.04 -25.55
N ALA A 200 -0.18 6.48 -26.57
CA ALA A 200 -0.29 7.90 -26.92
C ALA A 200 -0.79 8.76 -25.76
N GLY A 201 -1.81 8.28 -25.04
CA GLY A 201 -2.33 9.03 -23.90
C GLY A 201 -1.34 9.11 -22.71
N LEU A 202 -0.49 8.12 -22.51
CA LEU A 202 0.60 8.18 -21.51
C LEU A 202 1.69 9.16 -21.96
N GLU A 203 2.05 9.16 -23.26
CA GLU A 203 3.01 10.10 -23.86
C GLU A 203 2.52 11.55 -23.75
N GLU A 204 1.23 11.82 -23.97
CA GLU A 204 0.62 13.15 -23.76
C GLU A 204 0.74 13.62 -22.29
N LEU A 205 0.72 12.71 -21.33
CA LEU A 205 0.96 13.02 -19.93
C LEU A 205 2.45 13.15 -19.59
N GLY A 206 3.35 12.92 -20.54
CA GLY A 206 4.80 12.94 -20.35
C GLY A 206 5.33 11.76 -19.52
N VAL A 207 4.62 10.64 -19.51
CA VAL A 207 4.98 9.42 -18.76
C VAL A 207 4.93 8.18 -19.66
N GLY A 208 5.54 7.09 -19.22
CA GLY A 208 5.45 5.77 -19.83
C GLY A 208 4.97 4.73 -18.84
N ALA A 209 4.60 3.56 -19.32
CA ALA A 209 4.33 2.42 -18.45
C ALA A 209 5.64 1.77 -18.00
N ASP A 210 5.92 1.76 -16.69
CA ASP A 210 7.09 1.09 -16.11
C ASP A 210 6.92 -0.44 -16.10
N ALA A 211 5.67 -0.90 -15.95
CA ALA A 211 5.29 -2.29 -16.12
C ALA A 211 3.88 -2.44 -16.69
N VAL A 212 3.71 -3.52 -17.46
CA VAL A 212 2.41 -4.01 -17.92
C VAL A 212 2.21 -5.38 -17.31
N ILE A 213 1.22 -5.50 -16.43
CA ILE A 213 0.91 -6.76 -15.76
C ILE A 213 -0.24 -7.41 -16.53
N PRO A 214 -0.02 -8.59 -17.09
CA PRO A 214 -1.06 -9.29 -17.84
C PRO A 214 -2.20 -9.76 -16.94
N MET A 215 -3.38 -9.93 -17.53
CA MET A 215 -4.47 -10.65 -16.89
C MET A 215 -4.00 -12.08 -16.59
N ASP A 216 -4.21 -12.51 -15.34
CA ASP A 216 -3.76 -13.81 -14.86
C ASP A 216 -4.90 -14.50 -14.11
N SER A 217 -5.42 -15.60 -14.67
CA SER A 217 -6.52 -16.36 -14.06
C SER A 217 -6.15 -16.98 -12.71
N LEU A 218 -4.86 -17.26 -12.48
CA LEU A 218 -4.40 -17.80 -11.20
C LEU A 218 -4.72 -16.88 -10.02
N ILE A 219 -4.72 -15.54 -10.23
CA ILE A 219 -5.09 -14.59 -9.18
C ILE A 219 -6.56 -14.82 -8.76
N ALA A 220 -7.47 -14.95 -9.74
CA ALA A 220 -8.87 -15.22 -9.46
C ALA A 220 -9.08 -16.62 -8.84
N ASP A 221 -8.34 -17.62 -9.32
CA ASP A 221 -8.42 -18.98 -8.78
C ASP A 221 -7.95 -19.03 -7.32
N TYR A 222 -6.90 -18.29 -6.96
CA TYR A 222 -6.40 -18.20 -5.59
C TYR A 222 -7.39 -17.48 -4.68
N ASP A 223 -8.01 -16.40 -5.17
CA ASP A 223 -9.06 -15.68 -4.44
C ASP A 223 -10.25 -16.61 -4.14
N LEU A 224 -10.77 -17.31 -5.15
CA LEU A 224 -11.86 -18.28 -4.99
C LEU A 224 -11.51 -19.43 -4.02
N GLN A 225 -10.25 -19.87 -4.01
CA GLN A 225 -9.76 -20.92 -3.13
C GLN A 225 -9.32 -20.39 -1.75
N GLN A 226 -9.43 -19.09 -1.52
CA GLN A 226 -8.99 -18.44 -0.28
C GLN A 226 -7.51 -18.68 0.03
N LYS A 227 -6.70 -18.74 -1.01
CA LYS A 227 -5.24 -18.91 -0.90
C LYS A 227 -4.52 -17.57 -0.95
N PRO A 228 -3.45 -17.39 -0.16
CA PRO A 228 -2.65 -16.19 -0.20
C PRO A 228 -2.00 -15.98 -1.57
N LEU A 229 -2.04 -14.76 -2.10
CA LEU A 229 -1.35 -14.41 -3.35
C LEU A 229 0.18 -14.49 -3.23
N THR A 230 0.71 -14.48 -2.02
CA THR A 230 2.13 -14.72 -1.73
C THR A 230 2.58 -16.14 -2.07
N GLU A 231 1.66 -17.09 -2.23
CA GLU A 231 1.91 -18.48 -2.63
C GLU A 231 1.79 -18.72 -4.14
N LEU A 232 1.46 -17.71 -4.94
CA LEU A 232 1.40 -17.85 -6.39
C LEU A 232 2.73 -18.41 -6.95
N PRO A 233 2.68 -19.33 -7.91
CA PRO A 233 3.88 -19.94 -8.48
C PRO A 233 4.69 -18.92 -9.31
N ASP A 234 5.99 -19.12 -9.42
CA ASP A 234 6.90 -18.29 -10.25
C ASP A 234 6.56 -18.35 -11.75
N THR A 235 5.72 -19.30 -12.15
CA THR A 235 5.21 -19.44 -13.53
C THR A 235 4.06 -18.47 -13.84
N SER A 236 3.44 -17.86 -12.84
CA SER A 236 2.37 -16.86 -13.00
C SER A 236 2.88 -15.68 -13.84
N PRO A 237 2.16 -15.31 -14.91
CA PRO A 237 2.52 -14.15 -15.72
C PRO A 237 2.54 -12.83 -14.92
N ALA A 238 1.59 -12.67 -13.99
CA ALA A 238 1.53 -11.49 -13.14
C ALA A 238 2.72 -11.43 -12.18
N VAL A 239 3.11 -12.57 -11.58
CA VAL A 239 4.31 -12.67 -10.72
C VAL A 239 5.54 -12.23 -11.50
N ARG A 240 5.78 -12.77 -12.68
CA ARG A 240 6.97 -12.42 -13.49
C ARG A 240 7.01 -10.93 -13.86
N ALA A 241 5.85 -10.35 -14.17
CA ALA A 241 5.78 -8.93 -14.50
C ALA A 241 6.10 -8.05 -13.28
N VAL A 242 5.62 -8.43 -12.09
CA VAL A 242 5.91 -7.73 -10.83
C VAL A 242 7.37 -7.93 -10.41
N ASP A 243 7.92 -9.12 -10.57
CA ASP A 243 9.34 -9.40 -10.29
C ASP A 243 10.23 -8.49 -11.15
N GLY A 244 9.96 -8.37 -12.46
CA GLY A 244 10.68 -7.47 -13.35
C GLY A 244 10.53 -5.99 -12.99
N LEU A 245 9.36 -5.56 -12.52
CA LEU A 245 9.16 -4.20 -11.99
C LEU A 245 10.05 -3.97 -10.77
N MET A 246 10.01 -4.87 -9.79
CA MET A 246 10.76 -4.73 -8.55
C MET A 246 12.27 -4.76 -8.75
N GLU A 247 12.77 -5.58 -9.67
CA GLU A 247 14.18 -5.59 -10.05
C GLU A 247 14.64 -4.22 -10.56
N LYS A 248 13.87 -3.61 -11.47
CA LYS A 248 14.15 -2.26 -11.99
C LYS A 248 14.13 -1.20 -10.87
N LEU A 249 13.08 -1.20 -10.03
CA LEU A 249 12.94 -0.25 -8.92
C LEU A 249 14.12 -0.32 -7.94
N LEU A 250 14.51 -1.54 -7.56
CA LEU A 250 15.59 -1.73 -6.60
C LEU A 250 16.98 -1.46 -7.22
N ALA A 251 17.19 -1.75 -8.51
CA ALA A 251 18.43 -1.43 -9.23
C ALA A 251 18.63 0.08 -9.34
N THR A 252 17.62 0.83 -9.77
CA THR A 252 17.67 2.29 -9.85
C THR A 252 18.00 2.92 -8.50
N ARG A 253 17.41 2.40 -7.43
CA ARG A 253 17.66 2.89 -6.08
C ARG A 253 19.09 2.63 -5.58
N ARG A 254 19.72 1.52 -5.98
CA ARG A 254 21.15 1.28 -5.69
C ARG A 254 22.03 2.29 -6.39
N ALA A 255 21.78 2.53 -7.67
CA ALA A 255 22.50 3.52 -8.46
C ALA A 255 22.40 4.94 -7.90
N ASP A 256 21.22 5.35 -7.39
CA ASP A 256 21.03 6.67 -6.77
C ASP A 256 21.81 6.81 -5.45
N ARG A 257 21.94 5.72 -4.66
CA ARG A 257 22.75 5.73 -3.42
C ARG A 257 24.23 5.80 -3.64
N GLU A 258 24.73 5.32 -4.78
CA GLU A 258 26.15 5.34 -5.15
C GLU A 258 26.57 6.71 -5.72
N ARG A 259 25.61 7.55 -6.12
CA ARG A 259 25.86 8.88 -6.70
C ARG A 259 25.68 10.04 -5.71
N GLY A 260 25.06 9.81 -4.57
CA GLY A 260 24.79 10.83 -3.53
C GLY A 260 25.60 10.58 -2.27
#